data_7664eead07ac263f0ccde1bb5438e090
#
_entry.id   7664eead07ac263f0ccde1bb5438e090
#
_cell.length_a   1.000
_cell.length_b   1.000
_cell.length_c   1.000
_cell.angle_alpha   90.00
_cell.angle_beta   90.00
_cell.angle_gamma   90.00
#
_symmetry.space_group_name_H-M   'P 1'
#
loop_
_entity.id
_entity.type
_entity.pdbx_description
1 polymer ?
#
loop_
_entity_poly.entity_id
_entity_poly.type
_entity_poly.pdbx_seq_one_letter_code
_entity_poly.pdbx_strand_id
1 'polypeptide(L)'
;MVIGDRYELEALPLGQGGMGAVYAGHDRHLDRRVAVKLLRLPSGPDQELERRFIREARILARLEHPGAPVLYDFGTHEQRLYQVMQFIEGVTVADVVSEHGPLPVPWAAAIAAQACAVLSAAHALSICHRDLKPTNLMLCPDGSVKVLDFGLAMLRDAEVTTFTRIGQILGTPAYMAPEQIQHGIAEPRSDLYALGCVLHEMLTGRQLFTGPTDYVVFEKQVKERPPAIPGLPAGVGALLGQLLEKNPGDRPADADELYRRLEPFAVSLPMLPGFLTHAPSPGRMYARMVGRVLS
;
A
#
# COMPACT_ATOMS: atom_id res chain seq x y z
N MET A 1 23.47 8.95 -10.40
CA MET A 1 23.22 7.99 -11.51
C MET A 1 22.19 8.59 -12.44
N VAL A 2 22.34 8.41 -13.77
CA VAL A 2 21.37 8.93 -14.76
C VAL A 2 20.80 7.75 -15.54
N ILE A 3 19.48 7.71 -15.69
CA ILE A 3 18.77 6.69 -16.45
C ILE A 3 18.28 7.30 -17.77
N GLY A 4 18.67 6.68 -18.90
CA GLY A 4 18.22 7.07 -20.24
C GLY A 4 18.51 8.54 -20.59
N ASP A 5 19.61 9.10 -20.12
CA ASP A 5 20.01 10.53 -20.27
C ASP A 5 18.98 11.55 -19.77
N ARG A 6 17.87 11.08 -19.16
CA ARG A 6 16.72 11.88 -18.77
C ARG A 6 16.54 11.99 -17.26
N TYR A 7 16.65 10.89 -16.53
CA TYR A 7 16.32 10.85 -15.10
C TYR A 7 17.59 10.86 -14.27
N GLU A 8 17.87 11.95 -13.59
CA GLU A 8 18.99 12.08 -12.66
C GLU A 8 18.57 11.68 -11.27
N LEU A 9 19.18 10.61 -10.73
CA LEU A 9 18.85 10.07 -9.41
C LEU A 9 19.75 10.61 -8.34
N GLU A 10 19.20 10.86 -7.16
CA GLU A 10 19.95 11.17 -5.95
C GLU A 10 20.86 10.00 -5.55
N ALA A 11 21.92 10.29 -4.77
CA ALA A 11 22.91 9.27 -4.41
C ALA A 11 22.37 8.21 -3.44
N LEU A 12 21.45 8.61 -2.55
CA LEU A 12 20.86 7.73 -1.53
C LEU A 12 19.43 7.37 -1.90
N PRO A 13 19.03 6.11 -1.71
CA PRO A 13 17.63 5.72 -1.93
C PRO A 13 16.74 6.30 -0.83
N LEU A 14 15.50 6.66 -1.19
CA LEU A 14 14.42 6.98 -0.27
C LEU A 14 14.00 5.75 0.55
N GLY A 15 14.07 4.57 -0.07
CA GLY A 15 13.75 3.29 0.54
C GLY A 15 14.34 2.13 -0.24
N GLN A 16 14.66 1.05 0.47
CA GLN A 16 15.21 -0.17 -0.11
C GLN A 16 14.48 -1.38 0.47
N GLY A 17 14.16 -2.34 -0.37
CA GLY A 17 13.50 -3.59 0.02
C GLY A 17 13.90 -4.76 -0.87
N GLY A 18 13.29 -5.92 -0.67
CA GLY A 18 13.59 -7.15 -1.41
C GLY A 18 13.44 -7.02 -2.92
N MET A 19 12.53 -6.15 -3.40
CA MET A 19 12.25 -5.94 -4.82
C MET A 19 13.07 -4.85 -5.48
N GLY A 20 13.91 -4.13 -4.73
CA GLY A 20 14.70 -3.05 -5.29
C GLY A 20 14.79 -1.83 -4.39
N ALA A 21 15.11 -0.69 -4.98
CA ALA A 21 15.27 0.57 -4.29
C ALA A 21 14.53 1.70 -5.01
N VAL A 22 13.97 2.62 -4.23
CA VAL A 22 13.32 3.83 -4.73
C VAL A 22 14.23 5.02 -4.46
N TYR A 23 14.45 5.83 -5.47
CA TYR A 23 15.28 7.03 -5.42
C TYR A 23 14.45 8.27 -5.70
N ALA A 24 14.73 9.36 -5.02
CA ALA A 24 14.35 10.66 -5.52
C ALA A 24 15.18 10.98 -6.76
N GLY A 25 14.60 11.68 -7.71
CA GLY A 25 15.27 12.06 -8.93
C GLY A 25 14.63 13.27 -9.58
N HIS A 26 15.26 13.70 -10.68
CA HIS A 26 14.84 14.84 -11.49
C HIS A 26 14.67 14.43 -12.95
N ASP A 27 13.50 14.69 -13.52
CA ASP A 27 13.26 14.56 -14.96
C ASP A 27 13.78 15.81 -15.66
N ARG A 28 14.95 15.70 -16.29
CA ARG A 28 15.65 16.83 -16.96
C ARG A 28 14.88 17.39 -18.15
N HIS A 29 14.00 16.59 -18.78
CA HIS A 29 13.22 17.04 -19.95
C HIS A 29 12.01 17.88 -19.53
N LEU A 30 11.37 17.55 -18.42
CA LEU A 30 10.15 18.20 -17.93
C LEU A 30 10.39 19.07 -16.70
N ASP A 31 11.65 19.20 -16.25
CA ASP A 31 12.07 20.00 -15.11
C ASP A 31 11.23 19.76 -13.85
N ARG A 32 11.10 18.49 -13.44
CA ARG A 32 10.27 18.11 -12.29
C ARG A 32 10.90 17.02 -11.45
N ARG A 33 10.55 17.01 -10.15
CA ARG A 33 10.90 15.92 -9.26
C ARG A 33 10.11 14.65 -9.60
N VAL A 34 10.79 13.51 -9.52
CA VAL A 34 10.22 12.19 -9.76
C VAL A 34 10.70 11.21 -8.69
N ALA A 35 9.96 10.13 -8.48
CA ALA A 35 10.43 8.95 -7.77
C ALA A 35 10.76 7.86 -8.79
N VAL A 36 11.95 7.28 -8.68
CA VAL A 36 12.39 6.23 -9.61
C VAL A 36 12.65 4.95 -8.84
N LYS A 37 11.89 3.93 -9.15
CA LYS A 37 12.05 2.59 -8.58
C LYS A 37 12.89 1.73 -9.51
N LEU A 38 14.03 1.27 -9.00
CA LEU A 38 14.90 0.30 -9.67
C LEU A 38 14.60 -1.08 -9.12
N LEU A 39 14.19 -1.98 -9.99
CA LEU A 39 13.88 -3.35 -9.60
C LEU A 39 15.14 -4.20 -9.53
N ARG A 40 15.22 -5.02 -8.49
CA ARG A 40 16.30 -6.00 -8.30
C ARG A 40 15.81 -7.37 -8.77
N LEU A 41 16.39 -7.86 -9.83
CA LEU A 41 16.07 -9.17 -10.38
C LEU A 41 17.23 -10.11 -10.10
N PRO A 42 17.04 -11.21 -9.35
CA PRO A 42 18.11 -12.12 -8.94
C PRO A 42 18.89 -12.75 -10.12
N SER A 43 18.19 -13.01 -11.23
CA SER A 43 18.76 -13.64 -12.43
C SER A 43 18.93 -12.69 -13.62
N GLY A 44 18.73 -11.37 -13.41
CA GLY A 44 18.59 -10.41 -14.49
C GLY A 44 17.23 -10.51 -15.21
N PRO A 45 16.88 -9.54 -16.06
CA PRO A 45 15.64 -9.59 -16.82
C PRO A 45 15.75 -10.66 -17.90
N ASP A 46 14.92 -11.70 -17.85
CA ASP A 46 14.62 -12.51 -19.01
C ASP A 46 13.51 -11.86 -19.85
N GLN A 47 13.35 -12.28 -21.08
CA GLN A 47 12.36 -11.70 -22.00
C GLN A 47 10.92 -11.88 -21.50
N GLU A 48 10.62 -12.94 -20.77
CA GLU A 48 9.30 -13.21 -20.25
C GLU A 48 8.96 -12.26 -19.11
N LEU A 49 9.89 -12.05 -18.19
CA LEU A 49 9.76 -11.14 -17.07
C LEU A 49 9.62 -9.68 -17.54
N GLU A 50 10.39 -9.28 -18.55
CA GLU A 50 10.30 -7.96 -19.17
C GLU A 50 8.91 -7.74 -19.83
N ARG A 51 8.40 -8.73 -20.57
CA ARG A 51 7.05 -8.67 -21.15
C ARG A 51 5.97 -8.55 -20.10
N ARG A 52 6.08 -9.29 -19.00
CA ARG A 52 5.15 -9.20 -17.85
C ARG A 52 5.20 -7.81 -17.22
N PHE A 53 6.39 -7.30 -16.96
CA PHE A 53 6.59 -5.97 -16.40
C PHE A 53 5.96 -4.87 -17.27
N ILE A 54 6.19 -4.90 -18.60
CA ILE A 54 5.60 -3.96 -19.54
C ILE A 54 4.07 -4.06 -19.53
N ARG A 55 3.52 -5.28 -19.49
CA ARG A 55 2.08 -5.49 -19.44
C ARG A 55 1.47 -4.86 -18.18
N GLU A 56 2.10 -5.06 -17.02
CA GLU A 56 1.63 -4.53 -15.74
C GLU A 56 1.76 -3.02 -15.67
N ALA A 57 2.87 -2.47 -16.12
CA ALA A 57 3.05 -1.03 -16.19
C ALA A 57 1.94 -0.38 -17.03
N ARG A 58 1.53 -1.02 -18.14
CA ARG A 58 0.42 -0.54 -18.98
C ARG A 58 -0.94 -0.61 -18.27
N ILE A 59 -1.17 -1.63 -17.44
CA ILE A 59 -2.41 -1.74 -16.65
C ILE A 59 -2.40 -0.70 -15.54
N LEU A 60 -1.27 -0.55 -14.84
CA LEU A 60 -1.11 0.44 -13.78
C LEU A 60 -1.25 1.88 -14.31
N ALA A 61 -0.79 2.15 -15.53
CA ALA A 61 -0.93 3.46 -16.16
C ALA A 61 -2.40 3.88 -16.41
N ARG A 62 -3.36 2.93 -16.30
CA ARG A 62 -4.80 3.22 -16.37
C ARG A 62 -5.41 3.60 -15.03
N LEU A 63 -4.67 3.41 -13.93
CA LEU A 63 -5.15 3.77 -12.60
C LEU A 63 -5.06 5.29 -12.43
N GLU A 64 -6.12 5.97 -12.80
CA GLU A 64 -6.29 7.42 -12.63
C GLU A 64 -7.07 7.69 -11.36
N HIS A 65 -6.36 7.87 -10.25
CA HIS A 65 -6.96 8.21 -8.97
C HIS A 65 -6.04 9.18 -8.21
N PRO A 66 -6.58 10.26 -7.59
CA PRO A 66 -5.75 11.23 -6.88
C PRO A 66 -4.99 10.64 -5.69
N GLY A 67 -5.40 9.50 -5.17
CA GLY A 67 -4.71 8.76 -4.10
C GLY A 67 -3.65 7.77 -4.59
N ALA A 68 -3.44 7.62 -5.91
CA ALA A 68 -2.37 6.81 -6.49
C ALA A 68 -1.30 7.70 -7.13
N PRO A 69 0.00 7.40 -7.00
CA PRO A 69 1.03 8.09 -7.77
C PRO A 69 0.85 7.86 -9.27
N VAL A 70 0.98 8.92 -10.06
CA VAL A 70 0.96 8.80 -11.52
C VAL A 70 2.23 8.09 -11.99
N LEU A 71 2.08 7.05 -12.81
CA LEU A 71 3.20 6.41 -13.52
C LEU A 71 3.55 7.27 -14.73
N TYR A 72 4.78 7.79 -14.78
CA TYR A 72 5.25 8.66 -15.86
C TYR A 72 5.98 7.92 -16.96
N ASP A 73 6.77 6.92 -16.58
CA ASP A 73 7.61 6.17 -17.51
C ASP A 73 8.04 4.83 -16.92
N PHE A 74 8.43 3.90 -17.75
CA PHE A 74 9.01 2.63 -17.35
C PHE A 74 9.90 2.08 -18.46
N GLY A 75 10.87 1.24 -18.11
CA GLY A 75 11.76 0.65 -19.11
C GLY A 75 12.86 -0.19 -18.50
N THR A 76 13.89 -0.41 -19.31
CA THR A 76 15.09 -1.15 -18.95
C THR A 76 16.31 -0.25 -19.10
N HIS A 77 17.17 -0.20 -18.10
CA HIS A 77 18.45 0.50 -18.10
C HIS A 77 19.52 -0.39 -17.45
N GLU A 78 20.63 -0.61 -18.13
CA GLU A 78 21.74 -1.48 -17.64
C GLU A 78 21.24 -2.83 -17.09
N GLN A 79 20.36 -3.50 -17.83
CA GLN A 79 19.73 -4.77 -17.45
C GLN A 79 18.87 -4.70 -16.16
N ARG A 80 18.44 -3.52 -15.74
CA ARG A 80 17.53 -3.32 -14.62
C ARG A 80 16.23 -2.73 -15.13
N LEU A 81 15.12 -3.27 -14.67
CA LEU A 81 13.81 -2.66 -14.91
C LEU A 81 13.66 -1.44 -14.00
N TYR A 82 13.06 -0.37 -14.52
CA TYR A 82 12.77 0.83 -13.75
C TYR A 82 11.35 1.34 -13.99
N GLN A 83 10.82 2.01 -13.00
CA GLN A 83 9.58 2.77 -13.07
C GLN A 83 9.83 4.21 -12.60
N VAL A 84 9.32 5.17 -13.36
CA VAL A 84 9.35 6.58 -12.98
C VAL A 84 7.93 7.02 -12.63
N MET A 85 7.75 7.53 -11.44
CA MET A 85 6.44 7.89 -10.92
C MET A 85 6.46 9.27 -10.28
N GLN A 86 5.29 9.78 -9.98
CA GLN A 86 5.10 11.00 -9.24
C GLN A 86 5.87 10.94 -7.92
N PHE A 87 6.71 11.93 -7.66
CA PHE A 87 7.29 12.14 -6.34
C PHE A 87 6.20 12.63 -5.39
N ILE A 88 6.03 11.94 -4.27
CA ILE A 88 5.04 12.29 -3.26
C ILE A 88 5.75 12.91 -2.07
N GLU A 89 5.37 14.12 -1.71
CA GLU A 89 5.80 14.76 -0.47
C GLU A 89 4.88 14.30 0.66
N GLY A 90 5.47 13.74 1.72
CA GLY A 90 4.72 13.20 2.84
C GLY A 90 5.57 12.30 3.70
N VAL A 91 4.93 11.65 4.68
CA VAL A 91 5.51 10.64 5.54
C VAL A 91 4.71 9.34 5.44
N THR A 92 5.35 8.20 5.63
CA THR A 92 4.62 6.94 5.62
C THR A 92 3.75 6.79 6.87
N VAL A 93 2.66 6.04 6.77
CA VAL A 93 1.84 5.71 7.95
C VAL A 93 2.67 4.93 8.98
N ALA A 94 3.67 4.16 8.53
CA ALA A 94 4.61 3.49 9.43
C ALA A 94 5.40 4.50 10.28
N ASP A 95 5.92 5.56 9.67
CA ASP A 95 6.66 6.61 10.36
C ASP A 95 5.75 7.35 11.34
N VAL A 96 4.52 7.70 10.91
CA VAL A 96 3.53 8.35 11.77
C VAL A 96 3.21 7.50 13.00
N VAL A 97 2.97 6.20 12.84
CA VAL A 97 2.69 5.29 13.96
C VAL A 97 3.93 5.11 14.85
N SER A 98 5.12 5.04 14.25
CA SER A 98 6.37 4.91 15.01
C SER A 98 6.66 6.16 15.87
N GLU A 99 6.37 7.35 15.34
CA GLU A 99 6.65 8.62 16.02
C GLU A 99 5.59 8.96 17.08
N HIS A 100 4.31 8.75 16.76
CA HIS A 100 3.19 9.19 17.60
C HIS A 100 2.54 8.06 18.41
N GLY A 101 2.90 6.79 18.14
CA GLY A 101 2.22 5.63 18.72
C GLY A 101 0.81 5.41 18.12
N PRO A 102 -0.13 4.84 18.91
CA PRO A 102 -1.49 4.60 18.45
C PRO A 102 -2.18 5.87 17.99
N LEU A 103 -2.77 5.84 16.79
CA LEU A 103 -3.50 6.96 16.25
C LEU A 103 -4.92 7.04 16.82
N PRO A 104 -5.48 8.25 17.01
CA PRO A 104 -6.88 8.41 17.31
C PRO A 104 -7.78 7.76 16.26
N VAL A 105 -8.88 7.15 16.67
CA VAL A 105 -9.84 6.49 15.76
C VAL A 105 -10.22 7.31 14.53
N PRO A 106 -10.49 8.63 14.64
CA PRO A 106 -10.81 9.45 13.46
C PRO A 106 -9.69 9.48 12.41
N TRP A 107 -8.42 9.53 12.84
CA TRP A 107 -7.28 9.48 11.92
C TRP A 107 -7.13 8.12 11.25
N ALA A 108 -7.17 7.05 12.04
CA ALA A 108 -7.07 5.69 11.51
C ALA A 108 -8.20 5.40 10.51
N ALA A 109 -9.44 5.80 10.83
CA ALA A 109 -10.59 5.68 9.95
C ALA A 109 -10.45 6.53 8.67
N ALA A 110 -9.96 7.78 8.78
CA ALA A 110 -9.79 8.67 7.63
C ALA A 110 -8.70 8.16 6.66
N ILE A 111 -7.59 7.65 7.20
CA ILE A 111 -6.51 7.04 6.40
C ILE A 111 -7.03 5.79 5.70
N ALA A 112 -7.68 4.88 6.44
CA ALA A 112 -8.20 3.64 5.90
C ALA A 112 -9.29 3.89 4.84
N ALA A 113 -10.20 4.84 5.07
CA ALA A 113 -11.25 5.18 4.11
C ALA A 113 -10.67 5.78 2.81
N GLN A 114 -9.64 6.63 2.89
CA GLN A 114 -8.96 7.13 1.69
C GLN A 114 -8.26 5.99 0.93
N ALA A 115 -7.64 5.04 1.64
CA ALA A 115 -7.06 3.85 1.02
C ALA A 115 -8.14 3.01 0.32
N CYS A 116 -9.34 2.86 0.91
CA CYS A 116 -10.46 2.17 0.26
C CYS A 116 -10.86 2.81 -1.06
N ALA A 117 -10.91 4.14 -1.16
CA ALA A 117 -11.24 4.82 -2.41
C ALA A 117 -10.24 4.49 -3.54
N VAL A 118 -8.95 4.41 -3.19
CA VAL A 118 -7.91 4.00 -4.16
C VAL A 118 -8.05 2.53 -4.52
N LEU A 119 -8.26 1.66 -3.52
CA LEU A 119 -8.44 0.22 -3.76
C LEU A 119 -9.66 -0.06 -4.62
N SER A 120 -10.78 0.64 -4.41
CA SER A 120 -11.99 0.52 -5.25
C SER A 120 -11.68 0.82 -6.72
N ALA A 121 -10.99 1.94 -6.99
CA ALA A 121 -10.58 2.29 -8.34
C ALA A 121 -9.63 1.25 -8.97
N ALA A 122 -8.70 0.70 -8.19
CA ALA A 122 -7.78 -0.34 -8.65
C ALA A 122 -8.51 -1.66 -8.92
N HIS A 123 -9.39 -2.10 -8.02
CA HIS A 123 -10.16 -3.33 -8.15
C HIS A 123 -11.10 -3.29 -9.36
N ALA A 124 -11.68 -2.13 -9.68
CA ALA A 124 -12.47 -1.94 -10.90
C ALA A 124 -11.67 -2.20 -12.19
N LEU A 125 -10.35 -2.01 -12.15
CA LEU A 125 -9.41 -2.35 -13.22
C LEU A 125 -8.84 -3.77 -13.09
N SER A 126 -9.34 -4.58 -12.15
CA SER A 126 -8.80 -5.91 -11.80
C SER A 126 -7.35 -5.87 -11.29
N ILE A 127 -6.94 -4.76 -10.67
CA ILE A 127 -5.64 -4.59 -10.04
C ILE A 127 -5.80 -4.81 -8.54
N CYS A 128 -5.17 -5.85 -7.98
CA CYS A 128 -4.99 -6.01 -6.54
C CYS A 128 -3.64 -5.44 -6.12
N HIS A 129 -3.59 -4.85 -4.93
CA HIS A 129 -2.35 -4.27 -4.39
C HIS A 129 -1.35 -5.34 -3.93
N ARG A 130 -1.84 -6.38 -3.26
CA ARG A 130 -1.13 -7.60 -2.80
C ARG A 130 -0.04 -7.41 -1.73
N ASP A 131 0.43 -6.20 -1.47
CA ASP A 131 1.44 -5.87 -0.45
C ASP A 131 1.07 -4.58 0.30
N LEU A 132 -0.21 -4.43 0.65
CA LEU A 132 -0.65 -3.26 1.41
C LEU A 132 -0.10 -3.34 2.84
N LYS A 133 0.58 -2.27 3.25
CA LYS A 133 1.22 -2.15 4.57
C LYS A 133 1.45 -0.67 4.90
N PRO A 134 1.73 -0.31 6.16
CA PRO A 134 1.89 1.09 6.56
C PRO A 134 2.98 1.85 5.79
N THR A 135 4.05 1.20 5.36
CA THR A 135 5.11 1.82 4.54
C THR A 135 4.66 2.14 3.10
N ASN A 136 3.57 1.52 2.62
CA ASN A 136 3.00 1.76 1.30
C ASN A 136 1.79 2.72 1.35
N LEU A 137 1.48 3.29 2.51
CA LEU A 137 0.52 4.38 2.69
C LEU A 137 1.26 5.64 3.09
N MET A 138 1.13 6.69 2.29
CA MET A 138 1.80 7.95 2.53
C MET A 138 0.80 9.03 2.87
N LEU A 139 0.97 9.68 4.02
CA LEU A 139 0.17 10.81 4.48
C LEU A 139 0.85 12.11 4.03
N CYS A 140 0.17 12.87 3.19
CA CYS A 140 0.66 14.14 2.67
C CYS A 140 0.35 15.31 3.63
N PRO A 141 1.07 16.45 3.52
CA PRO A 141 0.85 17.61 4.40
C PRO A 141 -0.56 18.19 4.36
N ASP A 142 -1.29 17.99 3.28
CA ASP A 142 -2.70 18.41 3.14
C ASP A 142 -3.70 17.41 3.75
N GLY A 143 -3.19 16.31 4.34
CA GLY A 143 -3.97 15.21 4.91
C GLY A 143 -4.48 14.21 3.89
N SER A 144 -4.14 14.35 2.62
CA SER A 144 -4.45 13.32 1.62
C SER A 144 -3.57 12.09 1.81
N VAL A 145 -4.10 10.91 1.48
CA VAL A 145 -3.36 9.65 1.53
C VAL A 145 -3.06 9.19 0.12
N LYS A 146 -1.82 8.77 -0.09
CA LYS A 146 -1.38 8.09 -1.32
C LYS A 146 -1.07 6.63 -1.02
N VAL A 147 -1.60 5.74 -1.85
CA VAL A 147 -1.29 4.31 -1.83
C VAL A 147 -0.18 4.06 -2.83
N LEU A 148 0.99 3.67 -2.33
CA LEU A 148 2.20 3.46 -3.11
C LEU A 148 2.31 2.00 -3.57
N ASP A 149 3.17 1.75 -4.57
CA ASP A 149 3.62 0.41 -4.96
C ASP A 149 2.55 -0.56 -5.48
N PHE A 150 1.53 -0.04 -6.18
CA PHE A 150 0.67 -0.89 -7.01
C PHE A 150 1.47 -1.60 -8.11
N GLY A 151 1.10 -2.83 -8.43
CA GLY A 151 1.49 -3.49 -9.69
C GLY A 151 2.80 -4.28 -9.68
N LEU A 152 3.62 -4.25 -8.61
CA LEU A 152 4.80 -5.14 -8.56
C LEU A 152 4.48 -6.56 -8.09
N ALA A 153 3.26 -6.80 -7.77
CA ALA A 153 2.80 -8.03 -7.17
C ALA A 153 2.77 -9.21 -8.15
N MET A 154 2.60 -8.98 -9.46
CA MET A 154 2.64 -10.07 -10.43
C MET A 154 4.07 -10.47 -10.82
N LEU A 155 5.05 -9.57 -10.67
CA LEU A 155 6.45 -9.99 -10.69
C LEU A 155 6.74 -10.96 -9.55
N ARG A 156 6.03 -10.83 -8.42
CA ARG A 156 6.04 -11.79 -7.31
C ARG A 156 5.46 -13.15 -7.69
N ASP A 157 4.36 -13.21 -8.45
CA ASP A 157 3.76 -14.49 -8.84
C ASP A 157 4.70 -15.32 -9.74
N ALA A 158 5.50 -14.63 -10.58
CA ALA A 158 6.54 -15.29 -11.37
C ALA A 158 7.71 -15.79 -10.50
N GLU A 159 8.05 -15.05 -9.45
CA GLU A 159 9.06 -15.45 -8.47
C GLU A 159 8.52 -16.46 -7.46
N VAL A 160 7.28 -16.37 -7.01
CA VAL A 160 6.66 -17.32 -6.07
C VAL A 160 6.65 -18.74 -6.64
N THR A 161 6.42 -18.94 -7.94
CA THR A 161 6.57 -20.24 -8.58
C THR A 161 8.02 -20.75 -8.60
N THR A 162 9.00 -19.85 -8.55
CA THR A 162 10.43 -20.19 -8.51
C THR A 162 10.96 -20.23 -7.07
N PHE A 163 10.48 -19.36 -6.17
CA PHE A 163 10.97 -19.20 -4.79
C PHE A 163 10.27 -20.12 -3.77
N THR A 164 9.02 -20.56 -4.00
CA THR A 164 8.44 -21.67 -3.20
C THR A 164 9.25 -22.95 -3.34
N ARG A 165 10.01 -23.10 -4.43
CA ARG A 165 11.02 -24.17 -4.58
C ARG A 165 12.28 -23.94 -3.74
N ILE A 166 12.58 -22.72 -3.28
CA ILE A 166 13.83 -22.36 -2.58
C ILE A 166 13.57 -21.96 -1.12
N GLY A 167 12.31 -21.97 -0.64
CA GLY A 167 11.96 -21.67 0.75
C GLY A 167 12.04 -20.19 1.15
N GLN A 168 12.13 -19.28 0.19
CA GLN A 168 12.04 -17.83 0.46
C GLN A 168 10.65 -17.33 0.10
N ILE A 169 9.87 -16.93 1.10
CA ILE A 169 8.53 -16.36 0.92
C ILE A 169 8.67 -14.86 0.69
N LEU A 170 8.25 -14.39 -0.50
CA LEU A 170 8.26 -12.97 -0.85
C LEU A 170 7.00 -12.30 -0.31
N GLY A 171 7.16 -11.28 0.52
CA GLY A 171 6.07 -10.48 1.07
C GLY A 171 6.41 -9.99 2.48
N THR A 172 5.53 -9.17 3.04
CA THR A 172 5.61 -8.76 4.44
C THR A 172 4.63 -9.61 5.24
N PRO A 173 5.08 -10.67 5.95
CA PRO A 173 4.22 -11.66 6.60
C PRO A 173 3.12 -11.07 7.45
N ALA A 174 3.40 -9.96 8.13
CA ALA A 174 2.50 -9.31 9.09
C ALA A 174 1.18 -8.79 8.49
N TYR A 175 1.08 -8.64 7.16
CA TYR A 175 -0.11 -8.08 6.48
C TYR A 175 -0.70 -9.03 5.44
N MET A 176 -0.10 -10.19 5.24
CA MET A 176 -0.51 -11.13 4.21
C MET A 176 -1.81 -11.85 4.60
N ALA A 177 -2.75 -11.89 3.68
CA ALA A 177 -4.03 -12.55 3.91
C ALA A 177 -3.89 -14.09 3.94
N PRO A 178 -4.75 -14.81 4.68
CA PRO A 178 -4.70 -16.27 4.78
C PRO A 178 -4.67 -16.99 3.44
N GLU A 179 -5.50 -16.57 2.49
CA GLU A 179 -5.59 -17.16 1.15
C GLU A 179 -4.32 -16.93 0.30
N GLN A 180 -3.63 -15.81 0.53
CA GLN A 180 -2.33 -15.56 -0.12
C GLN A 180 -1.26 -16.53 0.43
N ILE A 181 -1.28 -16.79 1.75
CA ILE A 181 -0.33 -17.70 2.41
C ILE A 181 -0.60 -19.14 2.00
N GLN A 182 -1.86 -19.57 1.97
CA GLN A 182 -2.25 -20.96 1.76
C GLN A 182 -2.24 -21.36 0.27
N HIS A 183 -2.65 -20.45 -0.60
CA HIS A 183 -2.94 -20.76 -2.00
C HIS A 183 -2.17 -19.89 -3.00
N GLY A 184 -1.45 -18.87 -2.56
CA GLY A 184 -0.79 -17.90 -3.43
C GLY A 184 -1.78 -16.99 -4.18
N ILE A 185 -3.06 -17.02 -3.80
CA ILE A 185 -4.12 -16.26 -4.49
C ILE A 185 -4.32 -14.91 -3.80
N ALA A 186 -4.20 -13.85 -4.58
CA ALA A 186 -4.56 -12.51 -4.12
C ALA A 186 -5.79 -12.02 -4.89
N GLU A 187 -6.81 -11.63 -4.15
CA GLU A 187 -8.07 -11.10 -4.64
C GLU A 187 -8.41 -9.77 -3.96
N PRO A 188 -9.41 -9.00 -4.42
CA PRO A 188 -9.77 -7.72 -3.79
C PRO A 188 -9.96 -7.79 -2.28
N ARG A 189 -10.54 -8.88 -1.77
CA ARG A 189 -10.74 -9.10 -0.32
C ARG A 189 -9.45 -9.42 0.43
N SER A 190 -8.39 -9.83 -0.24
CA SER A 190 -7.06 -9.95 0.37
C SER A 190 -6.48 -8.57 0.72
N ASP A 191 -6.68 -7.57 -0.14
CA ASP A 191 -6.28 -6.19 0.14
C ASP A 191 -7.07 -5.60 1.31
N LEU A 192 -8.37 -5.97 1.47
CA LEU A 192 -9.17 -5.55 2.62
C LEU A 192 -8.66 -6.17 3.93
N TYR A 193 -8.23 -7.42 3.92
CA TYR A 193 -7.58 -8.05 5.08
C TYR A 193 -6.29 -7.32 5.46
N ALA A 194 -5.43 -7.05 4.47
CA ALA A 194 -4.20 -6.30 4.68
C ALA A 194 -4.49 -4.90 5.25
N LEU A 195 -5.52 -4.20 4.74
CA LEU A 195 -5.96 -2.93 5.30
C LEU A 195 -6.49 -3.08 6.74
N GLY A 196 -7.11 -4.21 7.07
CA GLY A 196 -7.50 -4.57 8.45
C GLY A 196 -6.28 -4.68 9.37
N CYS A 197 -5.19 -5.33 8.92
CA CYS A 197 -3.93 -5.39 9.66
C CYS A 197 -3.31 -3.99 9.85
N VAL A 198 -3.34 -3.14 8.81
CA VAL A 198 -2.88 -1.75 8.88
C VAL A 198 -3.74 -0.94 9.86
N LEU A 199 -5.06 -1.08 9.81
CA LEU A 199 -5.98 -0.40 10.71
C LEU A 199 -5.74 -0.81 12.18
N HIS A 200 -5.52 -2.12 12.43
CA HIS A 200 -5.14 -2.60 13.75
C HIS A 200 -3.85 -1.92 14.24
N GLU A 201 -2.82 -1.86 13.40
CA GLU A 201 -1.53 -1.25 13.75
C GLU A 201 -1.67 0.25 14.00
N MET A 202 -2.42 0.98 13.18
CA MET A 202 -2.72 2.38 13.44
C MET A 202 -3.42 2.60 14.78
N LEU A 203 -4.34 1.73 15.18
CA LEU A 203 -5.11 1.84 16.42
C LEU A 203 -4.36 1.38 17.67
N THR A 204 -3.35 0.51 17.52
CA THR A 204 -2.64 -0.09 18.67
C THR A 204 -1.17 0.30 18.77
N GLY A 205 -0.59 0.86 17.68
CA GLY A 205 0.85 1.09 17.55
C GLY A 205 1.66 -0.19 17.35
N ARG A 206 1.02 -1.33 17.09
CA ARG A 206 1.68 -2.64 17.01
C ARG A 206 1.09 -3.48 15.88
N GLN A 207 1.94 -4.26 15.23
CA GLN A 207 1.49 -5.25 14.25
C GLN A 207 0.50 -6.23 14.89
N LEU A 208 -0.48 -6.69 14.10
CA LEU A 208 -1.50 -7.63 14.56
C LEU A 208 -0.90 -8.92 15.07
N PHE A 209 -0.02 -9.53 14.29
CA PHE A 209 0.69 -10.76 14.67
C PHE A 209 2.19 -10.58 14.47
N THR A 210 2.94 -11.02 15.47
CA THR A 210 4.39 -11.04 15.48
C THR A 210 4.89 -12.43 15.90
N GLY A 211 6.12 -12.78 15.54
CA GLY A 211 6.70 -14.07 15.91
C GLY A 211 8.22 -14.08 15.69
N PRO A 212 8.92 -15.07 16.23
CA PRO A 212 10.37 -15.22 16.07
C PRO A 212 10.79 -15.56 14.63
N THR A 213 9.88 -16.07 13.82
CA THR A 213 10.10 -16.38 12.41
C THR A 213 8.88 -16.03 11.59
N ASP A 214 9.08 -15.81 10.28
CA ASP A 214 7.98 -15.57 9.31
C ASP A 214 6.96 -16.72 9.34
N TYR A 215 7.42 -17.94 9.50
CA TYR A 215 6.53 -19.11 9.59
C TYR A 215 5.53 -19.00 10.76
N VAL A 216 5.96 -18.55 11.92
CA VAL A 216 5.07 -18.35 13.09
C VAL A 216 4.06 -17.23 12.80
N VAL A 217 4.47 -16.17 12.12
CA VAL A 217 3.57 -15.08 11.73
C VAL A 217 2.54 -15.61 10.72
N PHE A 218 2.94 -16.37 9.71
CA PHE A 218 2.02 -17.00 8.76
C PHE A 218 1.02 -17.94 9.44
N GLU A 219 1.48 -18.76 10.36
CA GLU A 219 0.58 -19.67 11.11
C GLU A 219 -0.49 -18.88 11.89
N LYS A 220 -0.11 -17.77 12.52
CA LYS A 220 -1.03 -16.87 13.20
C LYS A 220 -2.00 -16.19 12.23
N GLN A 221 -1.51 -15.68 11.10
CA GLN A 221 -2.38 -15.09 10.07
C GLN A 221 -3.46 -16.07 9.61
N VAL A 222 -3.11 -17.33 9.46
CA VAL A 222 -4.06 -18.37 9.01
C VAL A 222 -5.02 -18.82 10.12
N LYS A 223 -4.55 -18.97 11.36
CA LYS A 223 -5.28 -19.70 12.41
C LYS A 223 -5.73 -18.85 13.58
N GLU A 224 -4.94 -17.83 13.97
CA GLU A 224 -5.17 -17.11 15.22
C GLU A 224 -6.23 -16.01 15.03
N ARG A 225 -7.19 -15.96 15.95
CA ARG A 225 -8.18 -14.87 15.96
C ARG A 225 -7.53 -13.57 16.41
N PRO A 226 -7.86 -12.43 15.75
CA PRO A 226 -7.37 -11.13 16.19
C PRO A 226 -7.83 -10.82 17.62
N PRO A 227 -6.93 -10.26 18.46
CA PRO A 227 -7.32 -9.84 19.80
C PRO A 227 -8.29 -8.65 19.75
N ALA A 228 -9.24 -8.61 20.67
CA ALA A 228 -10.09 -7.44 20.83
C ALA A 228 -9.26 -6.23 21.32
N ILE A 229 -9.51 -5.05 20.80
CA ILE A 229 -8.88 -3.81 21.23
C ILE A 229 -9.82 -3.13 22.24
N PRO A 230 -9.45 -3.03 23.53
CA PRO A 230 -10.30 -2.38 24.51
C PRO A 230 -10.49 -0.88 24.21
N GLY A 231 -11.69 -0.35 24.51
CA GLY A 231 -11.97 1.08 24.40
C GLY A 231 -12.30 1.57 22.99
N LEU A 232 -12.30 0.72 21.97
CA LEU A 232 -12.77 1.10 20.64
C LEU A 232 -14.30 1.31 20.62
N PRO A 233 -14.80 2.27 19.81
CA PRO A 233 -16.22 2.32 19.48
C PRO A 233 -16.69 0.96 18.92
N ALA A 234 -17.85 0.48 19.39
CA ALA A 234 -18.35 -0.85 19.03
C ALA A 234 -18.39 -1.10 17.50
N GLY A 235 -18.79 -0.07 16.72
CA GLY A 235 -18.82 -0.15 15.26
C GLY A 235 -17.43 -0.35 14.63
N VAL A 236 -16.38 0.30 15.16
CA VAL A 236 -15.01 0.15 14.68
C VAL A 236 -14.45 -1.22 15.04
N GLY A 237 -14.69 -1.68 16.28
CA GLY A 237 -14.25 -3.00 16.72
C GLY A 237 -14.90 -4.13 15.92
N ALA A 238 -16.22 -4.04 15.65
CA ALA A 238 -16.93 -5.04 14.82
C ALA A 238 -16.44 -5.03 13.37
N LEU A 239 -16.20 -3.84 12.79
CA LEU A 239 -15.68 -3.72 11.43
C LEU A 239 -14.27 -4.30 11.31
N LEU A 240 -13.39 -3.98 12.26
CA LEU A 240 -12.03 -4.53 12.31
C LEU A 240 -12.05 -6.05 12.43
N GLY A 241 -12.92 -6.61 13.31
CA GLY A 241 -13.09 -8.05 13.43
C GLY A 241 -13.51 -8.71 12.11
N GLN A 242 -14.45 -8.10 11.41
CA GLN A 242 -14.91 -8.61 10.11
C GLN A 242 -13.84 -8.51 9.01
N LEU A 243 -13.05 -7.43 8.96
CA LEU A 243 -11.93 -7.31 8.03
C LEU A 243 -10.89 -8.42 8.20
N LEU A 244 -10.68 -8.85 9.44
CA LEU A 244 -9.68 -9.84 9.82
C LEU A 244 -10.22 -11.28 9.85
N GLU A 245 -11.44 -11.51 9.35
CA GLU A 245 -11.97 -12.86 9.15
C GLU A 245 -11.08 -13.67 8.21
N LYS A 246 -10.89 -14.95 8.55
CA LYS A 246 -9.96 -15.81 7.81
C LYS A 246 -10.51 -16.21 6.45
N ASN A 247 -11.81 -16.46 6.37
CA ASN A 247 -12.49 -16.72 5.10
C ASN A 247 -12.79 -15.38 4.41
N PRO A 248 -12.31 -15.15 3.18
CA PRO A 248 -12.60 -13.91 2.44
C PRO A 248 -14.10 -13.63 2.27
N GLY A 249 -14.93 -14.69 2.22
CA GLY A 249 -16.39 -14.59 2.11
C GLY A 249 -17.07 -13.86 3.26
N ASP A 250 -16.46 -13.89 4.46
CA ASP A 250 -17.02 -13.29 5.68
C ASP A 250 -16.56 -11.82 5.90
N ARG A 251 -15.65 -11.33 5.05
CA ARG A 251 -15.19 -9.92 5.03
C ARG A 251 -16.20 -9.02 4.32
N PRO A 252 -16.08 -7.67 4.42
CA PRO A 252 -16.83 -6.74 3.57
C PRO A 252 -16.76 -7.14 2.10
N ALA A 253 -17.84 -6.90 1.35
CA ALA A 253 -17.93 -7.35 -0.03
C ALA A 253 -16.87 -6.73 -0.93
N ASP A 254 -16.61 -5.43 -0.71
CA ASP A 254 -15.68 -4.63 -1.51
C ASP A 254 -15.15 -3.41 -0.72
N ALA A 255 -14.29 -2.64 -1.37
CA ALA A 255 -13.70 -1.45 -0.79
C ALA A 255 -14.71 -0.31 -0.62
N ASP A 256 -15.78 -0.26 -1.42
CA ASP A 256 -16.82 0.76 -1.32
C ASP A 256 -17.72 0.51 -0.10
N GLU A 257 -18.05 -0.72 0.22
CA GLU A 257 -18.74 -1.07 1.47
C GLU A 257 -17.89 -0.67 2.66
N LEU A 258 -16.60 -1.02 2.64
CA LEU A 258 -15.68 -0.69 3.72
C LEU A 258 -15.54 0.83 3.89
N TYR A 259 -15.42 1.58 2.79
CA TYR A 259 -15.37 3.05 2.80
C TYR A 259 -16.59 3.63 3.53
N ARG A 260 -17.81 3.25 3.11
CA ARG A 260 -19.07 3.74 3.71
C ARG A 260 -19.18 3.44 5.19
N ARG A 261 -18.59 2.35 5.65
CA ARG A 261 -18.60 1.95 7.07
C ARG A 261 -17.53 2.66 7.90
N LEU A 262 -16.42 3.12 7.29
CA LEU A 262 -15.37 3.90 7.94
C LEU A 262 -15.69 5.39 8.00
N GLU A 263 -16.38 5.94 6.99
CA GLU A 263 -16.67 7.37 6.86
C GLU A 263 -17.29 8.01 8.13
N PRO A 264 -18.25 7.39 8.82
CA PRO A 264 -18.83 7.97 10.04
C PRO A 264 -17.83 8.18 11.18
N PHE A 265 -16.71 7.45 11.18
CA PHE A 265 -15.65 7.56 12.19
C PHE A 265 -14.51 8.49 11.76
N ALA A 266 -14.49 8.91 10.50
CA ALA A 266 -13.47 9.79 9.93
C ALA A 266 -13.79 11.27 10.10
N VAL A 267 -14.52 11.63 11.14
CA VAL A 267 -14.95 13.01 11.44
C VAL A 267 -14.14 13.62 12.58
N SER A 268 -14.05 14.95 12.59
CA SER A 268 -13.44 15.69 13.70
C SER A 268 -12.00 15.26 14.01
N LEU A 269 -11.13 15.29 12.99
CA LEU A 269 -9.72 14.91 13.15
C LEU A 269 -9.03 15.82 14.16
N PRO A 270 -8.51 15.30 15.28
CA PRO A 270 -7.68 16.06 16.18
C PRO A 270 -6.35 16.44 15.51
N MET A 271 -5.69 17.48 16.01
CA MET A 271 -4.34 17.81 15.56
C MET A 271 -3.39 16.64 15.83
N LEU A 272 -2.55 16.28 14.85
CA LEU A 272 -1.37 15.46 15.07
C LEU A 272 -0.18 16.41 15.29
N PRO A 273 0.38 16.49 16.50
CA PRO A 273 1.48 17.39 16.79
C PRO A 273 2.67 17.17 15.84
N GLY A 274 3.22 18.25 15.33
CA GLY A 274 4.41 18.21 14.46
C GLY A 274 4.14 17.84 13.00
N PHE A 275 2.93 17.38 12.64
CA PHE A 275 2.67 16.87 11.28
C PHE A 275 1.79 17.79 10.44
N LEU A 276 0.70 18.32 11.00
CA LEU A 276 -0.24 19.18 10.27
C LEU A 276 -0.40 20.51 10.99
N THR A 277 -0.23 21.60 10.27
CA THR A 277 -0.44 22.96 10.80
C THR A 277 -1.91 23.31 10.98
N HIS A 278 -2.82 22.58 10.33
CA HIS A 278 -4.26 22.75 10.45
C HIS A 278 -4.95 21.39 10.47
N ALA A 279 -5.95 21.22 11.35
CA ALA A 279 -6.77 20.01 11.36
C ALA A 279 -7.54 19.90 10.03
N PRO A 280 -7.25 18.92 9.17
CA PRO A 280 -8.00 18.74 7.93
C PRO A 280 -9.42 18.29 8.26
N SER A 281 -10.40 18.81 7.53
CA SER A 281 -11.75 18.26 7.58
C SER A 281 -11.80 17.02 6.68
N PRO A 282 -12.12 15.82 7.20
CA PRO A 282 -12.23 14.61 6.38
C PRO A 282 -13.19 14.80 5.21
N GLY A 283 -14.34 15.45 5.45
CA GLY A 283 -15.31 15.75 4.39
C GLY A 283 -14.74 16.64 3.28
N ARG A 284 -13.86 17.60 3.61
CA ARG A 284 -13.17 18.42 2.60
C ARG A 284 -12.08 17.63 1.86
N MET A 285 -11.39 16.71 2.55
CA MET A 285 -10.41 15.83 1.95
C MET A 285 -11.10 14.93 0.93
N TYR A 286 -12.20 14.30 1.30
CA TYR A 286 -12.98 13.44 0.40
C TYR A 286 -13.63 14.22 -0.73
N ALA A 287 -14.24 15.35 -0.46
CA ALA A 287 -14.82 16.20 -1.50
C ALA A 287 -13.79 16.64 -2.54
N ARG A 288 -12.55 16.92 -2.13
CA ARG A 288 -11.44 17.22 -3.06
C ARG A 288 -11.01 16.01 -3.86
N MET A 289 -10.98 14.80 -3.26
CA MET A 289 -10.64 13.58 -3.97
C MET A 289 -11.73 13.18 -4.96
N VAL A 290 -12.98 13.12 -4.51
CA VAL A 290 -14.14 12.75 -5.33
C VAL A 290 -14.43 13.79 -6.40
N GLY A 291 -14.36 15.09 -6.08
CA GLY A 291 -14.58 16.18 -7.01
C GLY A 291 -13.58 16.21 -8.18
N ARG A 292 -12.36 15.69 -7.99
CA ARG A 292 -11.36 15.54 -9.05
C ARG A 292 -11.58 14.30 -9.91
N VAL A 293 -12.30 13.30 -9.43
CA VAL A 293 -12.64 12.07 -10.17
C VAL A 293 -13.91 12.27 -10.99
N LEU A 294 -14.80 13.17 -10.56
CA LEU A 294 -16.06 13.47 -11.24
C LEU A 294 -15.97 14.69 -12.20
N SER A 295 -14.84 15.38 -12.23
CA SER A 295 -14.51 16.48 -13.17
C SER A 295 -13.60 16.01 -14.28
#